data_6ff9319bf8f703c44e8c8f0165978d50
#
_entry.id   6ff9319bf8f703c44e8c8f0165978d50
#
_cell.length_a   1.000
_cell.length_b   1.000
_cell.length_c   1.000
_cell.angle_alpha   90.00
_cell.angle_beta   90.00
_cell.angle_gamma   90.00
#
_symmetry.space_group_name_H-M   'P 1'
#
loop_
_entity.id
_entity.type
_entity.pdbx_description
1 polymer ?
#
loop_
_entity_poly.entity_id
_entity_poly.type
_entity_poly.pdbx_seq_one_letter_code
_entity_poly.pdbx_strand_id
1 'polypeptide(L)'
;MMTKNIRSAALLVFCLALAQQTMGHGSMTPEGDICILEIGYLKAHFKTYLPGSYGHEQFCETLPEASEAVFVMEYEHDSLAEMMIEFRIIRELTGKREFTREKDIKKIDDLESITVAYHPPQREPDVFSITHQFEDPGWYVGIITARTLALDETYVAVFPFEVGFTGYRYWPFVAFAIALLGSALYYDSRRERSA
;
A
#
# COMPACT_ATOMS: atom_id res chain seq x y z
N MET A 1 -44.65 10.61 9.76
CA MET A 1 -43.48 10.93 10.60
C MET A 1 -42.39 9.88 10.52
N MET A 2 -42.71 8.59 10.34
CA MET A 2 -41.78 7.46 10.26
C MET A 2 -40.86 7.46 9.00
N THR A 3 -41.36 7.95 7.85
CA THR A 3 -40.57 7.93 6.58
C THR A 3 -39.40 8.92 6.59
N LYS A 4 -39.48 10.03 7.30
CA LYS A 4 -38.40 11.00 7.47
C LYS A 4 -37.22 10.40 8.24
N ASN A 5 -37.51 9.58 9.25
CA ASN A 5 -36.48 8.94 10.09
C ASN A 5 -35.72 7.84 9.35
N ILE A 6 -36.38 7.10 8.43
CA ILE A 6 -35.74 6.05 7.64
C ILE A 6 -34.78 6.66 6.60
N ARG A 7 -35.16 7.77 5.96
CA ARG A 7 -34.28 8.50 5.01
C ARG A 7 -33.04 9.07 5.72
N SER A 8 -33.22 9.65 6.93
CA SER A 8 -32.11 10.15 7.72
C SER A 8 -31.19 9.03 8.20
N ALA A 9 -31.72 7.89 8.63
CA ALA A 9 -30.93 6.74 9.04
C ALA A 9 -30.14 6.14 7.89
N ALA A 10 -30.73 6.01 6.69
CA ALA A 10 -30.05 5.51 5.50
C ALA A 10 -28.91 6.46 5.05
N LEU A 11 -29.12 7.78 5.14
CA LEU A 11 -28.09 8.77 4.83
C LEU A 11 -26.93 8.71 5.83
N LEU A 12 -27.24 8.51 7.11
CA LEU A 12 -26.23 8.41 8.17
C LEU A 12 -25.36 7.16 8.03
N VAL A 13 -25.95 6.02 7.69
CA VAL A 13 -25.23 4.77 7.41
C VAL A 13 -24.36 4.89 6.16
N PHE A 14 -24.84 5.59 5.12
CA PHE A 14 -24.07 5.87 3.92
C PHE A 14 -22.87 6.78 4.18
N CYS A 15 -23.06 7.84 4.98
CA CYS A 15 -21.96 8.74 5.40
C CYS A 15 -20.93 8.03 6.27
N LEU A 16 -21.35 7.15 7.18
CA LEU A 16 -20.43 6.35 8.00
C LEU A 16 -19.64 5.33 7.18
N ALA A 17 -20.22 4.78 6.11
CA ALA A 17 -19.50 3.87 5.21
C ALA A 17 -18.42 4.58 4.36
N LEU A 18 -18.57 5.89 4.12
CA LEU A 18 -17.58 6.70 3.39
C LEU A 18 -16.43 7.22 4.27
N ALA A 19 -16.59 7.16 5.60
CA ALA A 19 -15.62 7.72 6.54
C ALA A 19 -14.43 6.79 6.84
N GLN A 20 -14.32 5.63 6.20
CA GLN A 20 -13.25 4.66 6.43
C GLN A 20 -12.06 4.87 5.48
N GLN A 21 -11.53 6.08 5.43
CA GLN A 21 -10.19 6.31 4.90
C GLN A 21 -9.21 6.33 6.06
N THR A 22 -8.96 5.17 6.63
CA THR A 22 -7.94 5.05 7.66
C THR A 22 -6.58 4.88 7.01
N MET A 23 -5.75 5.82 7.26
CA MET A 23 -4.35 5.87 6.95
C MET A 23 -3.61 4.63 7.51
N GLY A 24 -3.45 3.63 6.67
CA GLY A 24 -2.64 2.47 6.95
C GLY A 24 -1.29 2.63 6.28
N HIS A 25 -0.42 3.51 6.78
CA HIS A 25 0.80 3.78 6.07
C HIS A 25 2.02 3.29 6.85
N GLY A 26 2.89 2.57 6.16
CA GLY A 26 4.26 2.32 6.54
C GLY A 26 5.09 3.60 6.44
N SER A 27 6.31 3.46 6.00
CA SER A 27 7.21 4.59 5.72
C SER A 27 6.96 5.23 4.35
N MET A 28 5.95 4.76 3.58
CA MET A 28 5.61 5.30 2.27
C MET A 28 4.33 6.13 2.34
N THR A 29 4.35 7.29 1.69
CA THR A 29 3.21 8.22 1.62
C THR A 29 3.04 8.71 0.19
N PRO A 30 1.87 8.51 -0.45
CA PRO A 30 1.59 9.10 -1.74
C PRO A 30 1.34 10.62 -1.60
N GLU A 31 2.08 11.43 -2.33
CA GLU A 31 1.89 12.87 -2.44
C GLU A 31 1.59 13.24 -3.91
N GLY A 32 0.30 13.34 -4.26
CA GLY A 32 -0.12 13.48 -5.66
C GLY A 32 0.27 12.25 -6.48
N ASP A 33 1.08 12.44 -7.52
CA ASP A 33 1.58 11.38 -8.40
C ASP A 33 2.96 10.82 -7.94
N ILE A 34 3.46 11.26 -6.78
CA ILE A 34 4.79 10.90 -6.27
C ILE A 34 4.64 10.06 -5.01
N CYS A 35 5.43 9.01 -4.89
CA CYS A 35 5.53 8.20 -3.69
C CYS A 35 6.76 8.63 -2.88
N ILE A 36 6.54 9.19 -1.71
CA ILE A 36 7.62 9.58 -0.79
C ILE A 36 7.87 8.42 0.19
N LEU A 37 9.12 8.00 0.25
CA LEU A 37 9.60 7.01 1.22
C LEU A 37 10.41 7.73 2.30
N GLU A 38 9.97 7.59 3.56
CA GLU A 38 10.65 8.14 4.72
C GLU A 38 11.56 7.08 5.36
N ILE A 39 12.87 7.35 5.37
CA ILE A 39 13.91 6.50 5.94
C ILE A 39 14.50 7.24 7.14
N GLY A 40 13.88 7.07 8.32
CA GLY A 40 14.14 7.93 9.48
C GLY A 40 13.68 9.36 9.22
N TYR A 41 14.61 10.31 9.19
CA TYR A 41 14.35 11.71 8.83
C TYR A 41 14.69 12.04 7.36
N LEU A 42 15.22 11.06 6.63
CA LEU A 42 15.60 11.20 5.22
C LEU A 42 14.44 10.83 4.32
N LYS A 43 14.40 11.42 3.14
CA LYS A 43 13.35 11.18 2.14
C LYS A 43 13.94 10.75 0.81
N ALA A 44 13.19 9.90 0.11
CA ALA A 44 13.47 9.50 -1.25
C ALA A 44 12.16 9.39 -2.05
N HIS A 45 12.21 9.67 -3.34
CA HIS A 45 11.14 9.34 -4.27
C HIS A 45 11.22 7.84 -4.58
N PHE A 46 10.16 7.12 -4.27
CA PHE A 46 10.08 5.70 -4.54
C PHE A 46 9.10 5.42 -5.67
N LYS A 47 9.50 4.63 -6.65
CA LYS A 47 8.71 4.33 -7.84
C LYS A 47 8.81 2.86 -8.13
N THR A 48 7.68 2.24 -8.46
CA THR A 48 7.66 0.87 -8.97
C THR A 48 7.10 0.87 -10.38
N TYR A 49 7.75 0.18 -11.29
CA TYR A 49 7.33 0.01 -12.68
C TYR A 49 7.05 -1.46 -12.97
N LEU A 50 6.11 -1.71 -13.89
CA LEU A 50 5.82 -3.02 -14.45
C LEU A 50 6.07 -2.97 -15.97
N PRO A 51 7.32 -3.09 -16.43
CA PRO A 51 7.70 -2.79 -17.82
C PRO A 51 6.98 -3.63 -18.86
N GLY A 52 6.67 -4.90 -18.52
CA GLY A 52 6.04 -5.85 -19.42
C GLY A 52 4.60 -5.51 -19.78
N SER A 53 3.85 -4.88 -18.88
CA SER A 53 2.40 -4.69 -19.03
C SER A 53 1.98 -3.23 -18.98
N TYR A 54 2.65 -2.41 -18.17
CA TYR A 54 2.26 -1.03 -17.90
C TYR A 54 3.31 0.00 -18.34
N GLY A 55 4.42 -0.45 -18.94
CA GLY A 55 5.44 0.43 -19.50
C GLY A 55 6.03 1.40 -18.48
N HIS A 56 5.74 2.69 -18.63
CA HIS A 56 6.29 3.77 -17.79
C HIS A 56 5.32 4.21 -16.67
N GLU A 57 4.19 3.53 -16.49
CA GLU A 57 3.28 3.83 -15.39
C GLU A 57 3.93 3.54 -14.06
N GLN A 58 3.74 4.46 -13.09
CA GLN A 58 4.35 4.39 -11.77
C GLN A 58 3.33 3.93 -10.73
N PHE A 59 3.76 3.02 -9.87
CA PHE A 59 2.95 2.48 -8.78
C PHE A 59 3.64 2.73 -7.44
N CYS A 60 2.84 2.90 -6.39
CA CYS A 60 3.30 3.04 -5.00
C CYS A 60 3.07 1.76 -4.20
N GLU A 61 1.86 1.61 -3.67
CA GLU A 61 1.50 0.57 -2.69
C GLU A 61 0.73 -0.60 -3.31
N THR A 62 0.28 -0.45 -4.55
CA THR A 62 -0.53 -1.48 -5.23
C THR A 62 -0.02 -1.72 -6.63
N LEU A 63 0.40 -2.94 -6.90
CA LEU A 63 0.79 -3.40 -8.22
C LEU A 63 -0.38 -4.20 -8.82
N PRO A 64 -0.87 -3.84 -10.01
CA PRO A 64 -2.08 -4.44 -10.58
C PRO A 64 -1.94 -5.93 -10.91
N GLU A 65 -0.72 -6.42 -11.13
CA GLU A 65 -0.47 -7.82 -11.46
C GLU A 65 0.82 -8.35 -10.85
N ALA A 66 0.92 -9.69 -10.75
CA ALA A 66 2.15 -10.39 -10.40
C ALA A 66 2.97 -10.59 -11.68
N SER A 67 4.00 -9.77 -11.85
CA SER A 67 4.88 -9.74 -13.01
C SER A 67 6.26 -9.23 -12.62
N GLU A 68 7.13 -8.99 -13.60
CA GLU A 68 8.40 -8.32 -13.36
C GLU A 68 8.15 -6.88 -12.89
N ALA A 69 8.73 -6.53 -11.75
CA ALA A 69 8.65 -5.20 -11.16
C ALA A 69 10.04 -4.61 -10.98
N VAL A 70 10.20 -3.36 -11.36
CA VAL A 70 11.42 -2.57 -11.17
C VAL A 70 11.16 -1.51 -10.12
N PHE A 71 11.83 -1.66 -8.99
CA PHE A 71 11.79 -0.68 -7.89
C PHE A 71 12.92 0.31 -8.07
N VAL A 72 12.60 1.60 -8.00
CA VAL A 72 13.55 2.71 -8.15
C VAL A 72 13.40 3.64 -6.97
N MET A 73 14.52 4.05 -6.37
CA MET A 73 14.56 5.02 -5.30
C MET A 73 15.52 6.15 -5.67
N GLU A 74 14.96 7.34 -5.89
CA GLU A 74 15.68 8.58 -6.18
C GLU A 74 15.84 9.39 -4.89
N TYR A 75 17.05 9.71 -4.50
CA TYR A 75 17.33 10.39 -3.23
C TYR A 75 16.97 11.87 -3.28
N GLU A 76 16.22 12.35 -2.29
CA GLU A 76 16.02 13.79 -2.07
C GLU A 76 17.18 14.42 -1.26
N HIS A 77 17.90 13.59 -0.52
CA HIS A 77 19.02 14.01 0.33
C HIS A 77 20.32 13.35 -0.12
N ASP A 78 21.33 14.14 -0.42
CA ASP A 78 22.67 13.69 -0.82
C ASP A 78 23.30 12.72 0.20
N SER A 79 22.93 12.83 1.48
CA SER A 79 23.41 11.94 2.52
C SER A 79 23.02 10.47 2.29
N LEU A 80 21.91 10.17 1.62
CA LEU A 80 21.54 8.79 1.27
C LEU A 80 22.53 8.17 0.29
N ALA A 81 23.07 8.96 -0.64
CA ALA A 81 24.09 8.52 -1.60
C ALA A 81 25.42 8.10 -0.94
N GLU A 82 25.65 8.54 0.31
CA GLU A 82 26.84 8.19 1.09
C GLU A 82 26.64 7.01 2.03
N MET A 83 25.38 6.55 2.19
CA MET A 83 25.03 5.45 3.08
C MET A 83 25.13 4.08 2.38
N MET A 84 25.27 3.04 3.21
CA MET A 84 25.08 1.66 2.76
C MET A 84 23.59 1.37 2.74
N ILE A 85 23.05 1.12 1.56
CA ILE A 85 21.63 0.80 1.34
C ILE A 85 21.48 -0.70 1.20
N GLU A 86 20.61 -1.28 2.02
CA GLU A 86 20.13 -2.65 1.93
C GLU A 86 18.65 -2.62 1.59
N PHE A 87 18.20 -3.48 0.67
CA PHE A 87 16.80 -3.62 0.34
C PHE A 87 16.38 -5.08 0.38
N ARG A 88 15.27 -5.34 1.05
CA ARG A 88 14.68 -6.67 1.19
C ARG A 88 13.19 -6.61 0.93
N ILE A 89 12.67 -7.58 0.20
CA ILE A 89 11.24 -7.82 0.06
C ILE A 89 10.93 -9.14 0.72
N ILE A 90 9.96 -9.14 1.59
CA ILE A 90 9.44 -10.33 2.26
C ILE A 90 7.97 -10.55 1.93
N ARG A 91 7.50 -11.79 2.01
CA ARG A 91 6.08 -12.10 1.99
C ARG A 91 5.44 -11.66 3.31
N GLU A 92 4.31 -10.96 3.25
CA GLU A 92 3.60 -10.52 4.46
C GLU A 92 2.90 -11.71 5.11
N LEU A 93 3.33 -12.11 6.31
CA LEU A 93 2.79 -13.24 7.08
C LEU A 93 2.22 -12.85 8.44
N THR A 94 2.26 -11.56 8.80
CA THR A 94 1.70 -11.10 10.09
C THR A 94 0.18 -11.01 10.09
N GLY A 95 -0.45 -11.06 8.91
CA GLY A 95 -1.88 -10.87 8.69
C GLY A 95 -2.34 -9.42 8.82
N LYS A 96 -1.42 -8.48 9.00
CA LYS A 96 -1.72 -7.05 9.17
C LYS A 96 -1.81 -6.30 7.85
N ARG A 97 -1.25 -6.87 6.76
CA ARG A 97 -1.28 -6.29 5.41
C ARG A 97 -0.75 -4.85 5.40
N GLU A 98 -1.56 -3.88 4.94
CA GLU A 98 -1.26 -2.45 4.90
C GLU A 98 -0.89 -1.83 6.27
N PHE A 99 -1.21 -2.51 7.37
CA PHE A 99 -0.90 -2.05 8.73
C PHE A 99 0.39 -2.63 9.31
N THR A 100 1.16 -3.38 8.53
CA THR A 100 2.44 -3.96 8.96
C THR A 100 3.45 -2.84 9.21
N ARG A 101 4.15 -2.91 10.34
CA ARG A 101 5.13 -1.92 10.80
C ARG A 101 6.44 -2.58 11.18
N GLU A 102 7.49 -1.80 11.32
CA GLU A 102 8.83 -2.24 11.75
C GLU A 102 8.79 -3.11 13.01
N LYS A 103 7.99 -2.74 14.02
CA LYS A 103 7.81 -3.52 15.25
C LYS A 103 7.24 -4.93 15.04
N ASP A 104 6.55 -5.14 13.93
CA ASP A 104 5.97 -6.44 13.58
C ASP A 104 7.01 -7.29 12.87
N ILE A 105 7.81 -6.68 12.00
CA ILE A 105 8.94 -7.32 11.33
C ILE A 105 9.99 -7.80 12.35
N LYS A 106 10.28 -6.99 13.38
CA LYS A 106 11.23 -7.35 14.45
C LYS A 106 10.82 -8.58 15.28
N LYS A 107 9.59 -9.06 15.16
CA LYS A 107 9.09 -10.27 15.85
C LYS A 107 9.23 -11.54 15.01
N ILE A 108 9.69 -11.41 13.78
CA ILE A 108 9.86 -12.54 12.88
C ILE A 108 11.27 -13.09 13.10
N ASP A 109 11.35 -14.32 13.61
CA ASP A 109 12.63 -14.95 13.96
C ASP A 109 13.47 -15.31 12.73
N ASP A 110 12.83 -15.70 11.63
CA ASP A 110 13.48 -16.10 10.40
C ASP A 110 12.98 -15.28 9.20
N LEU A 111 13.60 -14.11 8.99
CA LEU A 111 13.30 -13.25 7.84
C LEU A 111 13.79 -13.86 6.51
N GLU A 112 14.82 -14.69 6.53
CA GLU A 112 15.38 -15.28 5.31
C GLU A 112 14.39 -16.22 4.63
N SER A 113 13.68 -17.05 5.42
CA SER A 113 12.72 -18.02 4.89
C SER A 113 11.55 -17.41 4.13
N ILE A 114 11.21 -16.16 4.43
CA ILE A 114 10.10 -15.42 3.81
C ILE A 114 10.58 -14.32 2.86
N THR A 115 11.90 -14.18 2.68
CA THR A 115 12.50 -13.22 1.75
C THR A 115 12.30 -13.71 0.31
N VAL A 116 11.75 -12.83 -0.54
CA VAL A 116 11.55 -13.08 -1.97
C VAL A 116 12.56 -12.34 -2.84
N ALA A 117 13.05 -11.19 -2.35
CA ALA A 117 14.12 -10.45 -3.00
C ALA A 117 15.07 -9.85 -1.96
N TYR A 118 16.36 -9.81 -2.28
CA TYR A 118 17.37 -9.27 -1.37
C TYR A 118 18.49 -8.58 -2.15
N HIS A 119 18.74 -7.34 -1.80
CA HIS A 119 19.88 -6.57 -2.24
C HIS A 119 20.76 -6.28 -1.01
N PRO A 120 22.01 -6.80 -1.00
CA PRO A 120 22.90 -6.66 0.15
C PRO A 120 23.31 -5.19 0.37
N PRO A 121 23.76 -4.84 1.59
CA PRO A 121 24.21 -3.48 1.90
C PRO A 121 25.33 -3.06 0.96
N GLN A 122 25.07 -2.07 0.12
CA GLN A 122 26.08 -1.43 -0.72
C GLN A 122 25.81 0.06 -0.91
N ARG A 123 26.85 0.78 -1.35
CA ARG A 123 26.72 2.21 -1.64
C ARG A 123 26.20 2.40 -3.06
N GLU A 124 25.09 3.12 -3.17
CA GLU A 124 24.47 3.48 -4.44
C GLU A 124 24.48 5.00 -4.58
N PRO A 125 25.48 5.59 -5.29
CA PRO A 125 25.69 7.03 -5.27
C PRO A 125 24.66 7.84 -6.03
N ASP A 126 23.97 7.26 -7.02
CA ASP A 126 23.05 7.99 -7.90
C ASP A 126 21.59 7.63 -7.62
N VAL A 127 21.18 6.46 -8.06
CA VAL A 127 19.81 5.95 -7.95
C VAL A 127 19.86 4.48 -7.58
N PHE A 128 19.17 4.11 -6.51
CA PHE A 128 18.99 2.71 -6.17
C PHE A 128 17.95 2.08 -7.11
N SER A 129 18.24 0.90 -7.64
CA SER A 129 17.31 0.16 -8.47
C SER A 129 17.47 -1.35 -8.29
N ILE A 130 16.34 -2.05 -8.17
CA ILE A 130 16.28 -3.52 -8.12
C ILE A 130 15.11 -4.03 -8.95
N THR A 131 15.34 -5.15 -9.66
CA THR A 131 14.30 -5.86 -10.40
C THR A 131 13.97 -7.17 -9.71
N HIS A 132 12.67 -7.47 -9.60
CA HIS A 132 12.19 -8.73 -9.05
C HIS A 132 10.97 -9.24 -9.83
N GLN A 133 10.95 -10.56 -10.10
CA GLN A 133 9.82 -11.24 -10.72
C GLN A 133 8.89 -11.78 -9.62
N PHE A 134 7.68 -11.22 -9.52
CA PHE A 134 6.65 -11.78 -8.66
C PHE A 134 5.92 -12.92 -9.37
N GLU A 135 5.84 -14.07 -8.71
CA GLU A 135 5.11 -15.24 -9.22
C GLU A 135 3.68 -15.30 -8.67
N ASP A 136 3.50 -14.89 -7.40
CA ASP A 136 2.23 -14.97 -6.71
C ASP A 136 1.65 -13.59 -6.39
N PRO A 137 0.34 -13.38 -6.55
CA PRO A 137 -0.35 -12.23 -6.01
C PRO A 137 -0.43 -12.31 -4.48
N GLY A 138 -0.45 -11.16 -3.82
CA GLY A 138 -0.58 -11.08 -2.36
C GLY A 138 0.07 -9.87 -1.76
N TRP A 139 0.13 -9.87 -0.43
CA TRP A 139 0.78 -8.80 0.33
C TRP A 139 2.25 -9.09 0.54
N TYR A 140 3.04 -8.07 0.33
CA TYR A 140 4.50 -8.07 0.53
C TYR A 140 4.89 -6.86 1.39
N VAL A 141 6.10 -6.91 1.92
CA VAL A 141 6.67 -5.81 2.68
C VAL A 141 8.07 -5.51 2.16
N GLY A 142 8.28 -4.29 1.71
CA GLY A 142 9.59 -3.75 1.42
C GLY A 142 10.24 -3.23 2.70
N ILE A 143 11.50 -3.53 2.88
CA ILE A 143 12.34 -3.11 4.01
C ILE A 143 13.60 -2.48 3.43
N ILE A 144 13.79 -1.19 3.68
CA ILE A 144 15.02 -0.49 3.34
C ILE A 144 15.76 -0.16 4.62
N THR A 145 17.05 -0.52 4.64
CA THR A 145 17.95 -0.18 5.72
C THR A 145 19.06 0.72 5.18
N ALA A 146 19.15 1.94 5.67
CA ALA A 146 20.21 2.87 5.36
C ALA A 146 21.14 3.01 6.57
N ARG A 147 22.42 2.66 6.40
CA ARG A 147 23.45 2.75 7.45
C ARG A 147 24.50 3.76 7.09
N THR A 148 24.76 4.71 8.00
CA THR A 148 25.89 5.61 7.87
C THR A 148 27.16 4.98 8.49
N LEU A 149 28.27 5.02 7.73
CA LEU A 149 29.55 4.47 8.19
C LEU A 149 30.23 5.38 9.21
N ALA A 150 29.91 6.67 9.21
CA ALA A 150 30.58 7.67 10.05
C ALA A 150 30.05 7.69 11.50
N LEU A 151 28.75 7.43 11.72
CA LEU A 151 28.10 7.59 13.02
C LEU A 151 27.54 6.27 13.57
N ASP A 152 27.68 5.15 12.85
CA ASP A 152 27.07 3.84 13.16
C ASP A 152 25.55 3.92 13.40
N GLU A 153 24.90 4.90 12.74
CA GLU A 153 23.46 5.05 12.79
C GLU A 153 22.79 4.24 11.67
N THR A 154 21.67 3.64 12.01
CA THR A 154 20.88 2.83 11.08
C THR A 154 19.44 3.32 11.05
N TYR A 155 18.96 3.63 9.86
CA TYR A 155 17.57 4.04 9.60
C TYR A 155 16.86 2.95 8.85
N VAL A 156 15.62 2.67 9.22
CA VAL A 156 14.82 1.60 8.61
C VAL A 156 13.50 2.18 8.12
N ALA A 157 13.17 1.88 6.87
CA ALA A 157 11.86 2.13 6.30
C ALA A 157 11.16 0.80 6.05
N VAL A 158 9.89 0.69 6.42
CA VAL A 158 9.06 -0.50 6.21
C VAL A 158 7.79 -0.07 5.49
N PHE A 159 7.55 -0.60 4.31
CA PHE A 159 6.39 -0.27 3.51
C PHE A 159 5.72 -1.55 2.97
N PRO A 160 4.50 -1.84 3.44
CA PRO A 160 3.69 -2.91 2.88
C PRO A 160 3.11 -2.49 1.53
N PHE A 161 3.00 -3.43 0.60
CA PHE A 161 2.39 -3.23 -0.71
C PHE A 161 1.66 -4.50 -1.18
N GLU A 162 0.67 -4.33 -2.05
CA GLU A 162 -0.12 -5.44 -2.60
C GLU A 162 0.24 -5.68 -4.07
N VAL A 163 0.48 -6.93 -4.44
CA VAL A 163 0.76 -7.39 -5.80
C VAL A 163 -0.46 -8.16 -6.32
N GLY A 164 -0.87 -7.90 -7.55
CA GLY A 164 -2.04 -8.56 -8.15
C GLY A 164 -3.35 -7.98 -7.67
N PHE A 165 -3.40 -6.68 -7.34
CA PHE A 165 -4.63 -5.99 -6.94
C PHE A 165 -5.57 -5.83 -8.13
N THR A 166 -6.71 -6.50 -8.10
CA THR A 166 -7.69 -6.48 -9.20
C THR A 166 -8.80 -5.43 -9.07
N GLY A 167 -8.81 -4.64 -8.01
CA GLY A 167 -9.86 -3.63 -7.74
C GLY A 167 -11.26 -4.21 -7.44
N TYR A 168 -11.47 -5.49 -7.72
CA TYR A 168 -12.77 -6.16 -7.58
C TYR A 168 -13.19 -6.44 -6.13
N ARG A 169 -12.33 -6.26 -5.17
CA ARG A 169 -12.54 -6.62 -3.75
C ARG A 169 -13.76 -5.95 -3.11
N TYR A 170 -14.08 -4.73 -3.51
CA TYR A 170 -15.19 -3.95 -2.95
C TYR A 170 -16.49 -4.06 -3.77
N TRP A 171 -16.46 -4.64 -4.94
CA TRP A 171 -17.62 -4.74 -5.82
C TRP A 171 -18.85 -5.42 -5.18
N PRO A 172 -18.74 -6.53 -4.42
CA PRO A 172 -19.90 -7.12 -3.77
C PRO A 172 -20.56 -6.19 -2.73
N PHE A 173 -19.76 -5.37 -2.02
CA PHE A 173 -20.30 -4.40 -1.08
C PHE A 173 -21.01 -3.24 -1.79
N VAL A 174 -20.48 -2.76 -2.90
CA VAL A 174 -21.12 -1.75 -3.75
C VAL A 174 -22.42 -2.29 -4.33
N ALA A 175 -22.43 -3.51 -4.87
CA ALA A 175 -23.63 -4.15 -5.39
C ALA A 175 -24.69 -4.34 -4.30
N PHE A 176 -24.29 -4.75 -3.10
CA PHE A 176 -25.20 -4.89 -1.96
C PHE A 176 -25.80 -3.54 -1.53
N ALA A 177 -25.00 -2.48 -1.46
CA ALA A 177 -25.47 -1.14 -1.13
C ALA A 177 -26.49 -0.61 -2.16
N ILE A 178 -26.21 -0.84 -3.46
CA ILE A 178 -27.15 -0.48 -4.55
C ILE A 178 -28.47 -1.26 -4.43
N ALA A 179 -28.42 -2.55 -4.12
CA ALA A 179 -29.61 -3.40 -3.94
C ALA A 179 -30.45 -2.93 -2.73
N LEU A 180 -29.82 -2.54 -1.61
CA LEU A 180 -30.52 -1.98 -0.45
C LEU A 180 -31.20 -0.64 -0.78
N LEU A 181 -30.48 0.26 -1.46
CA LEU A 181 -31.04 1.53 -1.91
C LEU A 181 -32.23 1.33 -2.86
N GLY A 182 -32.08 0.45 -3.85
CA GLY A 182 -33.16 0.11 -4.79
C GLY A 182 -34.39 -0.49 -4.10
N SER A 183 -34.20 -1.37 -3.12
CA SER A 183 -35.30 -1.95 -2.37
C SER A 183 -36.04 -0.88 -1.52
N ALA A 184 -35.30 0.00 -0.87
CA ALA A 184 -35.89 1.09 -0.08
C ALA A 184 -36.72 2.05 -0.94
N LEU A 185 -36.21 2.44 -2.11
CA LEU A 185 -36.94 3.28 -3.07
C LEU A 185 -38.18 2.58 -3.63
N TYR A 186 -38.09 1.29 -3.93
CA TYR A 186 -39.22 0.48 -4.42
C TYR A 186 -40.34 0.38 -3.37
N TYR A 187 -40.01 0.15 -2.10
CA TYR A 187 -40.97 0.11 -1.00
C TYR A 187 -41.64 1.47 -0.78
N ASP A 188 -40.90 2.56 -0.86
CA ASP A 188 -41.41 3.93 -0.70
C ASP A 188 -42.41 4.30 -1.83
N SER A 189 -42.03 3.97 -3.09
CA SER A 189 -42.90 4.20 -4.27
C SER A 189 -44.20 3.41 -4.25
N ARG A 190 -44.19 2.16 -3.74
CA ARG A 190 -45.43 1.38 -3.57
C ARG A 190 -46.34 1.94 -2.50
N ARG A 191 -45.80 2.51 -1.44
CA ARG A 191 -46.54 3.08 -0.32
C ARG A 191 -47.29 4.36 -0.73
N GLU A 192 -46.67 5.19 -1.59
CA GLU A 192 -47.32 6.39 -2.15
C GLU A 192 -48.45 6.07 -3.14
N ARG A 193 -48.42 4.92 -3.81
CA ARG A 193 -49.49 4.47 -4.74
C ARG A 193 -50.70 3.85 -4.02
N SER A 194 -50.55 3.48 -2.76
CA SER A 194 -51.57 2.80 -1.97
C SER A 194 -52.27 3.76 -0.97
N ALA A 195 -51.90 5.05 -0.92
CA ALA A 195 -52.49 6.12 -0.15
C ALA A 195 -53.29 7.05 -1.06
#